data_482d2ce1e2a4403b9847ec7d002ceda1
#
_entry.id   482d2ce1e2a4403b9847ec7d002ceda1
#
_cell.length_a   1.000
_cell.length_b   1.000
_cell.length_c   1.000
_cell.angle_alpha   90.00
_cell.angle_beta   90.00
_cell.angle_gamma   90.00
#
_symmetry.space_group_name_H-M   'P 1'
#
loop_
_entity.id
_entity.type
_entity.pdbx_description
1 polymer ?
#
loop_
_entity_poly.entity_id
_entity_poly.type
_entity_poly.pdbx_seq_one_letter_code
_entity_poly.pdbx_strand_id
1 'polypeptide(L)'
;PFDRPRGGMVLHKSFWGGIVLRSTIFGLGIAVAAIILVPSAANAQDIYTPRTPTAPSLSGSTAIAECAGDVPWINFSVGLIDPDNQSTGHTASLYMTDGTHETTVPLGVLNGNSLSNRVLWPGASVDGAGNGTGWPGWELVNGTWAETSGNFAWTRGAITAEIRVNPSLTVPLTYPPASAKCVKPPTTVGFPLTDEPGLATTGGAIPVLAIGLGAAAIALGGTMLIKRRQHKH
;
A
#
# COMPACT_ATOMS: atom_id res chain seq x y z
N PRO A 1 -39.62 21.08 22.12
CA PRO A 1 -40.43 20.29 23.00
C PRO A 1 -40.54 18.86 22.46
N PHE A 2 -39.97 17.92 23.13
CA PHE A 2 -40.25 16.47 23.08
C PHE A 2 -39.21 15.84 24.00
N ASP A 3 -39.57 15.68 25.13
CA ASP A 3 -40.16 14.63 25.99
C ASP A 3 -39.25 13.41 26.14
N ARG A 4 -38.74 13.26 27.37
CA ARG A 4 -38.03 12.07 27.86
C ARG A 4 -39.05 11.13 28.52
N PRO A 5 -39.00 9.81 28.33
CA PRO A 5 -39.60 8.88 29.26
C PRO A 5 -38.62 8.49 30.38
N ARG A 6 -39.04 8.72 31.58
CA ARG A 6 -38.55 8.10 32.80
C ARG A 6 -39.11 6.66 32.90
N GLY A 7 -38.31 5.75 33.28
CA GLY A 7 -38.72 4.45 33.76
C GLY A 7 -37.53 3.82 34.45
N GLY A 8 -37.50 3.48 35.66
CA GLY A 8 -38.46 2.84 36.49
C GLY A 8 -37.63 1.84 37.32
N MET A 9 -37.33 2.26 38.56
CA MET A 9 -36.52 1.48 39.52
C MET A 9 -37.45 0.40 40.10
N VAL A 10 -37.13 -0.88 39.90
CA VAL A 10 -37.81 -2.02 40.53
C VAL A 10 -37.00 -2.45 41.75
N LEU A 11 -37.54 -2.12 42.93
CA LEU A 11 -37.12 -2.67 44.21
C LEU A 11 -37.67 -4.09 44.36
N HIS A 12 -36.79 -5.09 44.50
CA HIS A 12 -37.20 -6.40 45.01
C HIS A 12 -37.07 -6.43 46.54
N LYS A 13 -38.20 -6.51 47.18
CA LYS A 13 -38.36 -6.72 48.64
C LYS A 13 -37.96 -8.15 49.03
N SER A 14 -37.03 -8.24 49.93
CA SER A 14 -36.72 -9.47 50.67
C SER A 14 -37.85 -9.81 51.66
N PHE A 15 -38.32 -11.03 51.61
CA PHE A 15 -39.31 -11.57 52.53
C PHE A 15 -38.58 -12.40 53.59
N TRP A 16 -38.63 -11.94 54.82
CA TRP A 16 -38.19 -12.66 56.00
C TRP A 16 -39.37 -13.50 56.51
N GLY A 17 -39.19 -14.80 56.58
CA GLY A 17 -40.07 -15.73 57.20
C GLY A 17 -39.35 -16.48 58.34
N GLY A 18 -39.54 -16.05 59.54
CA GLY A 18 -39.04 -16.75 60.69
C GLY A 18 -39.94 -17.93 61.07
N ILE A 19 -39.32 -19.03 61.40
CA ILE A 19 -40.00 -20.14 62.14
C ILE A 19 -39.20 -20.45 63.40
N VAL A 20 -39.80 -20.12 64.51
CA VAL A 20 -39.38 -20.55 65.84
C VAL A 20 -40.05 -21.89 66.12
N LEU A 21 -39.31 -22.93 66.40
CA LEU A 21 -39.84 -24.14 66.99
C LEU A 21 -38.96 -24.56 68.16
N ARG A 22 -39.51 -24.40 69.35
CA ARG A 22 -39.03 -24.97 70.65
C ARG A 22 -39.41 -26.45 70.67
N SER A 23 -38.50 -27.32 70.97
CA SER A 23 -38.79 -28.62 71.56
C SER A 23 -37.58 -29.12 72.33
N THR A 24 -37.73 -29.12 73.63
CA THR A 24 -36.88 -29.80 74.62
C THR A 24 -37.34 -31.26 74.75
N ILE A 25 -36.43 -32.22 74.46
CA ILE A 25 -36.56 -33.56 75.00
C ILE A 25 -35.18 -34.10 75.37
N PHE A 26 -35.06 -34.49 76.67
CA PHE A 26 -33.95 -35.29 77.22
C PHE A 26 -33.82 -36.66 76.54
N GLY A 27 -32.66 -37.10 76.28
CA GLY A 27 -32.39 -38.46 75.82
C GLY A 27 -30.89 -38.77 75.82
N LEU A 28 -30.54 -39.63 76.73
CA LEU A 28 -29.26 -40.16 77.11
C LEU A 28 -28.61 -40.98 75.94
N GLY A 29 -27.31 -40.77 75.71
CA GLY A 29 -26.38 -41.86 75.43
C GLY A 29 -26.21 -42.25 73.99
N ILE A 30 -25.07 -42.12 73.58
CA ILE A 30 -24.11 -42.97 72.74
C ILE A 30 -23.24 -42.00 71.91
N ALA A 31 -22.00 -41.83 72.36
CA ALA A 31 -20.99 -41.14 71.58
C ALA A 31 -20.60 -42.02 70.41
N VAL A 32 -21.18 -41.80 69.28
CA VAL A 32 -20.64 -42.25 67.99
C VAL A 32 -19.77 -41.12 67.44
N ALA A 33 -18.47 -41.31 67.49
CA ALA A 33 -17.52 -40.41 66.83
C ALA A 33 -17.77 -40.49 65.31
N ALA A 34 -18.65 -39.62 64.81
CA ALA A 34 -18.75 -39.38 63.37
C ALA A 34 -17.53 -38.61 62.92
N ILE A 35 -16.58 -39.29 62.26
CA ILE A 35 -15.50 -38.67 61.50
C ILE A 35 -16.19 -37.95 60.34
N ILE A 36 -16.42 -36.64 60.49
CA ILE A 36 -16.87 -35.79 59.42
C ILE A 36 -15.66 -35.63 58.47
N LEU A 37 -15.62 -36.43 57.42
CA LEU A 37 -14.81 -36.17 56.23
C LEU A 37 -15.35 -34.87 55.62
N VAL A 38 -14.78 -33.74 56.02
CA VAL A 38 -15.00 -32.46 55.34
C VAL A 38 -14.36 -32.60 53.97
N PRO A 39 -15.13 -32.62 52.87
CA PRO A 39 -14.51 -32.53 51.57
C PRO A 39 -13.78 -31.19 51.52
N SER A 40 -12.45 -31.24 51.51
CA SER A 40 -11.66 -30.06 51.18
C SER A 40 -12.10 -29.63 49.77
N ALA A 41 -12.92 -28.59 49.70
CA ALA A 41 -13.13 -27.89 48.43
C ALA A 41 -11.76 -27.42 47.99
N ALA A 42 -11.15 -28.15 47.05
CA ALA A 42 -10.00 -27.66 46.34
C ALA A 42 -10.48 -26.41 45.58
N ASN A 43 -10.21 -25.26 46.16
CA ASN A 43 -10.31 -24.00 45.45
C ASN A 43 -9.23 -24.05 44.34
N ALA A 44 -9.54 -24.67 43.21
CA ALA A 44 -8.86 -24.42 41.97
C ALA A 44 -9.22 -22.96 41.58
N GLN A 45 -8.61 -22.03 42.22
CA GLN A 45 -8.52 -20.69 41.69
C GLN A 45 -7.52 -20.83 40.54
N ASP A 46 -8.02 -21.24 39.36
CA ASP A 46 -7.35 -20.96 38.12
C ASP A 46 -7.05 -19.45 38.16
N ILE A 47 -5.77 -19.13 38.38
CA ILE A 47 -5.29 -17.78 38.23
C ILE A 47 -5.34 -17.53 36.72
N TYR A 48 -6.53 -17.30 36.20
CA TYR A 48 -6.74 -16.82 34.85
C TYR A 48 -6.23 -15.38 34.83
N THR A 49 -4.98 -15.21 34.47
CA THR A 49 -4.44 -13.90 34.11
C THR A 49 -5.00 -13.58 32.72
N PRO A 50 -5.91 -12.62 32.57
CA PRO A 50 -6.40 -12.22 31.25
C PRO A 50 -5.21 -11.83 30.39
N ARG A 51 -5.03 -12.52 29.26
CA ARG A 51 -4.00 -12.14 28.29
C ARG A 51 -4.36 -10.76 27.73
N THR A 52 -3.44 -9.81 27.80
CA THR A 52 -3.58 -8.53 27.11
C THR A 52 -3.61 -8.79 25.60
N PRO A 53 -4.65 -8.34 24.89
CA PRO A 53 -4.70 -8.47 23.44
C PRO A 53 -3.48 -7.84 22.76
N THR A 54 -2.99 -8.47 21.71
CA THR A 54 -1.89 -7.94 20.92
C THR A 54 -2.42 -6.82 20.02
N ALA A 55 -1.80 -5.65 20.08
CA ALA A 55 -2.16 -4.53 19.24
C ALA A 55 -1.94 -4.86 17.75
N PRO A 56 -2.83 -4.43 16.86
CA PRO A 56 -2.67 -4.61 15.42
C PRO A 56 -1.46 -3.84 14.89
N SER A 57 -0.86 -4.31 13.79
CA SER A 57 0.34 -3.73 13.18
C SER A 57 0.27 -3.81 11.67
N LEU A 58 0.88 -2.82 10.99
CA LEU A 58 1.13 -2.80 9.55
C LEU A 58 2.60 -3.11 9.23
N SER A 59 3.33 -3.74 10.14
CA SER A 59 4.75 -4.08 9.95
C SER A 59 4.96 -4.90 8.67
N GLY A 60 5.92 -4.47 7.84
CA GLY A 60 6.20 -5.07 6.54
C GLY A 60 5.38 -4.48 5.37
N SER A 61 4.44 -3.56 5.64
CA SER A 61 3.79 -2.81 4.57
C SER A 61 4.75 -1.82 3.92
N THR A 62 4.60 -1.62 2.60
CA THR A 62 5.50 -0.79 1.80
C THR A 62 4.73 0.09 0.81
N ALA A 63 5.33 1.24 0.47
CA ALA A 63 4.93 2.06 -0.66
C ALA A 63 6.20 2.49 -1.39
N ILE A 64 6.28 2.22 -2.69
CA ILE A 64 7.47 2.45 -3.52
C ILE A 64 7.06 3.21 -4.77
N ALA A 65 7.73 4.32 -5.02
CA ALA A 65 7.53 5.11 -6.23
C ALA A 65 8.19 4.46 -7.44
N GLU A 66 7.48 4.47 -8.56
CA GLU A 66 7.94 3.93 -9.83
C GLU A 66 7.57 4.88 -10.98
N CYS A 67 8.47 4.99 -11.96
CA CYS A 67 8.18 5.64 -13.24
C CYS A 67 7.88 4.56 -14.28
N ALA A 68 6.62 4.39 -14.64
CA ALA A 68 6.20 3.40 -15.63
C ALA A 68 5.34 4.06 -16.72
N GLY A 69 5.71 3.87 -17.99
CA GLY A 69 5.04 4.51 -19.13
C GLY A 69 5.11 6.04 -19.07
N ASP A 70 6.24 6.58 -18.62
CA ASP A 70 6.48 8.01 -18.47
C ASP A 70 5.56 8.71 -17.42
N VAL A 71 4.91 7.95 -16.56
CA VAL A 71 3.98 8.40 -15.52
C VAL A 71 4.45 7.93 -14.15
N PRO A 72 4.37 8.78 -13.12
CA PRO A 72 4.70 8.37 -11.76
C PRO A 72 3.56 7.54 -11.14
N TRP A 73 3.93 6.38 -10.60
CA TRP A 73 3.07 5.45 -9.89
C TRP A 73 3.58 5.20 -8.49
N ILE A 74 2.71 4.70 -7.63
CA ILE A 74 3.03 4.18 -6.30
C ILE A 74 2.62 2.71 -6.29
N ASN A 75 3.60 1.81 -6.24
CA ASN A 75 3.37 0.40 -5.95
C ASN A 75 3.28 0.22 -4.44
N PHE A 76 2.27 -0.45 -3.96
CA PHE A 76 2.11 -0.67 -2.52
C PHE A 76 1.79 -2.12 -2.19
N SER A 77 2.21 -2.51 -1.00
CA SER A 77 1.83 -3.75 -0.36
C SER A 77 1.47 -3.46 1.08
N VAL A 78 0.25 -3.77 1.47
CA VAL A 78 -0.29 -3.57 2.82
C VAL A 78 -0.57 -4.93 3.42
N GLY A 79 -0.03 -5.18 4.61
CA GLY A 79 -0.28 -6.38 5.40
C GLY A 79 -0.71 -5.98 6.81
N LEU A 80 -1.92 -6.37 7.22
CA LEU A 80 -2.43 -6.18 8.57
C LEU A 80 -2.15 -7.42 9.41
N ILE A 81 -1.37 -7.27 10.47
CA ILE A 81 -1.12 -8.29 11.48
C ILE A 81 -2.05 -7.99 12.65
N ASP A 82 -3.12 -8.75 12.80
CA ASP A 82 -4.14 -8.53 13.83
C ASP A 82 -4.63 -9.85 14.41
N PRO A 83 -3.81 -10.53 15.24
CA PRO A 83 -4.09 -11.86 15.76
C PRO A 83 -5.30 -11.91 16.71
N ASP A 84 -5.63 -10.80 17.35
CA ASP A 84 -6.70 -10.72 18.34
C ASP A 84 -7.91 -9.88 17.83
N ASN A 85 -7.98 -9.59 16.52
CA ASN A 85 -9.07 -8.85 15.86
C ASN A 85 -9.37 -7.50 16.53
N GLN A 86 -8.33 -6.74 16.84
CA GLN A 86 -8.45 -5.43 17.48
C GLN A 86 -8.59 -4.28 16.48
N SER A 87 -8.26 -4.49 15.21
CA SER A 87 -8.43 -3.50 14.14
C SER A 87 -9.90 -3.32 13.82
N THR A 88 -10.33 -2.06 13.76
CA THR A 88 -11.72 -1.71 13.41
C THR A 88 -11.91 -1.40 11.93
N GLY A 89 -10.83 -1.41 11.14
CA GLY A 89 -10.84 -1.06 9.73
C GLY A 89 -10.11 -2.06 8.85
N HIS A 90 -10.60 -2.22 7.61
CA HIS A 90 -9.98 -3.03 6.57
C HIS A 90 -9.87 -2.26 5.24
N THR A 91 -9.99 -0.93 5.31
CA THR A 91 -9.80 -0.05 4.14
C THR A 91 -8.49 0.68 4.29
N ALA A 92 -7.61 0.49 3.31
CA ALA A 92 -6.31 1.12 3.28
C ALA A 92 -6.34 2.45 2.52
N SER A 93 -5.60 3.42 3.02
CA SER A 93 -5.30 4.68 2.35
C SER A 93 -3.84 5.06 2.57
N LEU A 94 -3.31 5.89 1.67
CA LEU A 94 -1.99 6.49 1.78
C LEU A 94 -2.16 7.99 2.02
N TYR A 95 -1.81 8.44 3.20
CA TYR A 95 -1.75 9.84 3.56
C TYR A 95 -0.36 10.39 3.21
N MET A 96 -0.30 11.58 2.63
CA MET A 96 0.94 12.26 2.27
C MET A 96 0.86 13.72 2.71
N THR A 97 1.95 14.25 3.24
CA THR A 97 2.06 15.66 3.64
C THR A 97 3.49 16.19 3.53
N ASP A 98 3.65 17.48 3.24
CA ASP A 98 4.90 18.25 3.37
C ASP A 98 4.92 19.13 4.65
N GLY A 99 3.90 18.98 5.52
CA GLY A 99 3.70 19.77 6.72
C GLY A 99 2.81 21.01 6.51
N THR A 100 2.59 21.44 5.27
CA THR A 100 1.72 22.57 4.89
C THR A 100 0.52 22.09 4.08
N HIS A 101 0.77 21.17 3.16
CA HIS A 101 -0.23 20.54 2.30
C HIS A 101 -0.40 19.09 2.71
N GLU A 102 -1.58 18.56 2.41
CA GLU A 102 -1.87 17.14 2.65
C GLU A 102 -2.79 16.57 1.57
N THR A 103 -2.71 15.27 1.38
CA THR A 103 -3.64 14.52 0.53
C THR A 103 -3.76 13.08 1.03
N THR A 104 -4.89 12.45 0.71
CA THR A 104 -5.14 11.04 0.99
C THR A 104 -5.51 10.31 -0.28
N VAL A 105 -4.72 9.31 -0.65
CA VAL A 105 -4.95 8.45 -1.81
C VAL A 105 -5.62 7.17 -1.33
N PRO A 106 -6.84 6.85 -1.80
CA PRO A 106 -7.47 5.58 -1.47
C PRO A 106 -6.71 4.42 -2.11
N LEU A 107 -6.33 3.43 -1.31
CA LEU A 107 -5.65 2.22 -1.80
C LEU A 107 -6.64 1.08 -2.06
N GLY A 108 -7.69 0.96 -1.24
CA GLY A 108 -8.73 -0.04 -1.38
C GLY A 108 -9.02 -0.83 -0.12
N VAL A 109 -9.83 -1.87 -0.25
CA VAL A 109 -10.21 -2.76 0.85
C VAL A 109 -9.27 -3.96 0.88
N LEU A 110 -8.78 -4.33 2.07
CA LEU A 110 -7.95 -5.52 2.26
C LEU A 110 -8.78 -6.79 1.97
N ASN A 111 -8.21 -7.69 1.21
CA ASN A 111 -8.74 -9.04 1.05
C ASN A 111 -8.15 -9.92 2.15
N GLY A 112 -8.97 -10.30 3.13
CA GLY A 112 -8.46 -10.78 4.39
C GLY A 112 -7.64 -9.68 5.07
N ASN A 113 -6.37 -9.94 5.28
CA ASN A 113 -5.46 -9.00 5.92
C ASN A 113 -4.40 -8.43 4.96
N SER A 114 -4.60 -8.50 3.64
CA SER A 114 -3.60 -8.04 2.67
C SER A 114 -4.21 -7.31 1.49
N LEU A 115 -3.43 -6.38 0.94
CA LEU A 115 -3.76 -5.68 -0.30
C LEU A 115 -2.47 -5.26 -0.99
N SER A 116 -2.30 -5.62 -2.27
CA SER A 116 -1.18 -5.17 -3.08
C SER A 116 -1.68 -4.73 -4.44
N ASN A 117 -1.27 -3.54 -4.87
CA ASN A 117 -1.65 -2.96 -6.16
C ASN A 117 -0.73 -1.76 -6.46
N ARG A 118 -1.07 -1.00 -7.47
CA ARG A 118 -0.48 0.30 -7.75
C ARG A 118 -1.56 1.37 -7.96
N VAL A 119 -1.23 2.59 -7.59
CA VAL A 119 -2.06 3.78 -7.83
C VAL A 119 -1.21 4.85 -8.51
N LEU A 120 -1.86 5.77 -9.22
CA LEU A 120 -1.17 6.94 -9.76
C LEU A 120 -0.67 7.83 -8.62
N TRP A 121 0.47 8.46 -8.84
CA TRP A 121 0.94 9.54 -7.98
C TRP A 121 -0.07 10.69 -7.97
N PRO A 122 -0.32 11.39 -6.84
CA PRO A 122 -1.20 12.56 -6.82
C PRO A 122 -0.82 13.58 -7.88
N GLY A 123 -1.79 14.00 -8.69
CA GLY A 123 -1.57 14.91 -9.81
C GLY A 123 -1.16 14.25 -11.13
N ALA A 124 -0.90 12.94 -11.13
CA ALA A 124 -0.69 12.17 -12.35
C ALA A 124 -2.02 11.67 -12.92
N SER A 125 -2.09 11.54 -14.24
CA SER A 125 -3.21 10.93 -14.96
C SER A 125 -2.75 10.20 -16.20
N VAL A 126 -3.56 9.24 -16.66
CA VAL A 126 -3.33 8.45 -17.87
C VAL A 126 -4.58 8.38 -18.73
N ASP A 127 -4.40 8.19 -20.04
CA ASP A 127 -5.51 7.87 -20.95
C ASP A 127 -5.90 6.38 -20.89
N GLY A 128 -6.89 5.99 -21.69
CA GLY A 128 -7.35 4.60 -21.76
C GLY A 128 -6.32 3.62 -22.33
N ALA A 129 -5.24 4.09 -22.97
CA ALA A 129 -4.13 3.29 -23.46
C ALA A 129 -2.96 3.23 -22.45
N GLY A 130 -3.05 3.95 -21.33
CA GLY A 130 -2.01 4.01 -20.32
C GLY A 130 -0.95 5.07 -20.55
N ASN A 131 -1.12 5.96 -21.53
CA ASN A 131 -0.20 7.08 -21.78
C ASN A 131 -0.45 8.21 -20.78
N GLY A 132 0.60 8.89 -20.35
CA GLY A 132 0.51 10.02 -19.43
C GLY A 132 -0.24 11.21 -20.03
N THR A 133 -1.22 11.71 -19.27
CA THR A 133 -2.04 12.90 -19.61
C THR A 133 -2.01 13.96 -18.52
N GLY A 134 -1.26 13.74 -17.43
CA GLY A 134 -1.07 14.69 -16.35
C GLY A 134 0.14 14.32 -15.49
N TRP A 135 0.82 15.33 -14.95
CA TRP A 135 2.00 15.22 -14.10
C TRP A 135 1.93 16.18 -12.92
N PRO A 136 2.37 15.78 -11.70
CA PRO A 136 2.41 16.68 -10.56
C PRO A 136 3.21 17.95 -10.87
N GLY A 137 2.65 19.12 -10.56
CA GLY A 137 3.29 20.40 -10.81
C GLY A 137 3.28 20.86 -12.28
N TRP A 138 2.42 20.26 -13.10
CA TRP A 138 2.21 20.65 -14.49
C TRP A 138 0.74 20.84 -14.81
N GLU A 139 0.43 21.82 -15.65
CA GLU A 139 -0.89 22.06 -16.18
C GLU A 139 -0.84 22.32 -17.70
N LEU A 140 -1.89 21.98 -18.40
CA LEU A 140 -2.00 22.20 -19.84
C LEU A 140 -2.70 23.52 -20.11
N VAL A 141 -1.94 24.54 -20.54
CA VAL A 141 -2.43 25.87 -20.85
C VAL A 141 -2.38 26.09 -22.36
N ASN A 142 -3.53 26.28 -23.00
CA ASN A 142 -3.64 26.50 -24.45
C ASN A 142 -2.88 25.43 -25.28
N GLY A 143 -2.94 24.18 -24.87
CA GLY A 143 -2.27 23.05 -25.55
C GLY A 143 -0.77 22.94 -25.28
N THR A 144 -0.21 23.76 -24.41
CA THR A 144 1.20 23.70 -24.01
C THR A 144 1.32 23.40 -22.51
N TRP A 145 2.24 22.50 -22.14
CA TRP A 145 2.50 22.21 -20.75
C TRP A 145 3.29 23.34 -20.09
N ALA A 146 2.78 23.83 -18.96
CA ALA A 146 3.42 24.86 -18.15
C ALA A 146 3.62 24.34 -16.71
N GLU A 147 4.74 24.69 -16.10
CA GLU A 147 4.95 24.43 -14.68
C GLU A 147 3.99 25.27 -13.84
N THR A 148 3.47 24.65 -12.79
CA THR A 148 2.58 25.28 -11.83
C THR A 148 2.95 24.88 -10.42
N SER A 149 2.68 25.73 -9.44
CA SER A 149 2.71 25.37 -8.01
C SER A 149 1.48 24.56 -7.57
N GLY A 150 0.47 24.47 -8.45
CA GLY A 150 -0.73 23.64 -8.28
C GLY A 150 -0.48 22.18 -8.62
N ASN A 151 -1.60 21.44 -8.90
CA ASN A 151 -1.58 20.05 -9.32
C ASN A 151 -0.59 19.18 -8.51
N PHE A 152 -0.66 19.24 -7.19
CA PHE A 152 0.20 18.46 -6.27
C PHE A 152 1.71 18.67 -6.49
N ALA A 153 2.16 19.82 -6.97
CA ALA A 153 3.58 20.13 -7.17
C ALA A 153 4.43 19.85 -5.91
N TRP A 154 3.88 20.13 -4.73
CA TRP A 154 4.51 19.93 -3.43
C TRP A 154 4.93 18.46 -3.19
N THR A 155 4.24 17.49 -3.80
CA THR A 155 4.55 16.06 -3.63
C THR A 155 5.84 15.64 -4.31
N ARG A 156 6.43 16.49 -5.15
CA ARG A 156 7.73 16.28 -5.79
C ARG A 156 8.91 16.60 -4.87
N GLY A 157 8.65 17.30 -3.76
CA GLY A 157 9.62 17.65 -2.73
C GLY A 157 9.75 16.57 -1.65
N ALA A 158 10.28 16.99 -0.50
CA ALA A 158 10.32 16.16 0.69
C ALA A 158 8.91 16.00 1.27
N ILE A 159 8.48 14.77 1.46
CA ILE A 159 7.17 14.43 2.00
C ILE A 159 7.28 13.39 3.11
N THR A 160 6.28 13.37 3.97
CA THR A 160 6.01 12.26 4.89
C THR A 160 4.83 11.47 4.32
N ALA A 161 4.96 10.14 4.27
CA ALA A 161 3.91 9.24 3.80
C ALA A 161 3.54 8.24 4.89
N GLU A 162 2.24 7.95 5.03
CA GLU A 162 1.70 7.07 6.04
C GLU A 162 0.61 6.17 5.45
N ILE A 163 0.79 4.86 5.53
CA ILE A 163 -0.27 3.90 5.23
C ILE A 163 -1.21 3.84 6.43
N ARG A 164 -2.50 4.03 6.20
CA ARG A 164 -3.54 4.04 7.23
C ARG A 164 -4.57 2.96 6.94
N VAL A 165 -4.78 2.10 7.93
CA VAL A 165 -5.85 1.10 7.96
C VAL A 165 -6.61 1.19 9.28
N ASN A 166 -5.95 1.44 10.36
CA ASN A 166 -6.18 1.28 11.77
C ASN A 166 -5.59 -0.07 12.24
N PRO A 167 -4.27 -0.08 12.48
CA PRO A 167 -3.38 1.06 12.77
C PRO A 167 -2.87 1.82 11.55
N SER A 168 -1.86 2.69 11.77
CA SER A 168 -1.13 3.37 10.72
C SER A 168 0.37 3.06 10.79
N LEU A 169 1.07 3.27 9.65
CA LEU A 169 2.51 3.07 9.52
C LEU A 169 3.12 4.13 8.61
N THR A 170 4.10 4.86 9.11
CA THR A 170 4.95 5.73 8.27
C THR A 170 5.84 4.88 7.39
N VAL A 171 5.86 5.17 6.09
CA VAL A 171 6.66 4.48 5.08
C VAL A 171 7.57 5.46 4.35
N PRO A 172 8.79 5.05 3.96
CA PRO A 172 9.65 5.87 3.13
C PRO A 172 9.04 5.96 1.73
N LEU A 173 8.75 7.18 1.28
CA LEU A 173 8.23 7.43 -0.06
C LEU A 173 8.82 8.75 -0.56
N THR A 174 9.43 8.73 -1.72
CA THR A 174 9.96 9.90 -2.40
C THR A 174 9.48 9.88 -3.83
N TYR A 175 9.34 11.07 -4.46
CA TYR A 175 9.00 11.15 -5.87
C TYR A 175 10.00 10.32 -6.70
N PRO A 176 9.57 9.55 -7.71
CA PRO A 176 10.48 8.66 -8.42
C PRO A 176 11.65 9.44 -9.02
N PRO A 177 12.89 8.94 -8.89
CA PRO A 177 14.04 9.55 -9.51
C PRO A 177 13.84 9.57 -11.02
N ALA A 178 14.09 10.71 -11.59
CA ALA A 178 13.76 11.04 -12.94
C ALA A 178 14.39 10.11 -14.00
N SER A 179 13.60 9.34 -14.69
CA SER A 179 13.71 9.46 -16.13
C SER A 179 13.20 10.85 -16.52
N ALA A 180 13.79 11.54 -17.49
CA ALA A 180 13.40 12.91 -17.87
C ALA A 180 11.88 13.05 -18.14
N LYS A 181 11.17 11.95 -18.34
CA LYS A 181 9.77 11.83 -18.71
C LYS A 181 8.79 11.71 -17.53
N CYS A 182 9.22 11.26 -16.35
CA CYS A 182 8.39 11.33 -15.15
C CYS A 182 8.45 12.69 -14.44
N VAL A 183 9.48 13.49 -14.72
CA VAL A 183 9.65 14.82 -14.11
C VAL A 183 8.85 15.88 -14.81
N LYS A 184 8.71 15.75 -16.14
CA LYS A 184 7.96 16.71 -16.96
C LYS A 184 7.17 15.97 -18.03
N PRO A 185 6.04 16.53 -18.48
CA PRO A 185 5.32 16.03 -19.65
C PRO A 185 6.26 15.91 -20.85
N PRO A 186 6.03 14.92 -21.75
CA PRO A 186 6.72 14.93 -23.03
C PRO A 186 6.46 16.27 -23.71
N THR A 187 7.49 16.94 -24.16
CA THR A 187 7.36 18.13 -24.98
C THR A 187 6.47 17.75 -26.16
N THR A 188 5.32 18.40 -26.31
CA THR A 188 4.41 18.14 -27.43
C THR A 188 5.23 18.15 -28.69
N VAL A 189 5.34 17.05 -29.34
CA VAL A 189 5.84 16.96 -30.69
C VAL A 189 4.80 17.53 -31.64
N GLY A 190 4.70 18.88 -31.67
CA GLY A 190 4.38 19.54 -32.89
C GLY A 190 5.61 19.37 -33.76
N PHE A 191 5.54 18.56 -34.81
CA PHE A 191 6.58 18.53 -35.83
C PHE A 191 7.08 19.94 -36.16
N PRO A 192 8.36 20.21 -36.33
CA PRO A 192 9.30 19.43 -37.14
C PRO A 192 10.61 19.07 -36.42
N LEU A 193 11.25 18.05 -36.89
CA LEU A 193 12.64 17.72 -36.70
C LEU A 193 13.53 18.94 -37.06
N THR A 194 13.97 19.68 -36.05
CA THR A 194 15.13 20.55 -36.14
C THR A 194 16.09 20.09 -35.07
N ASP A 195 17.19 19.60 -35.56
CA ASP A 195 18.45 19.25 -34.93
C ASP A 195 18.65 19.76 -33.50
N GLU A 196 18.46 18.89 -32.51
CA GLU A 196 19.14 19.06 -31.23
C GLU A 196 20.50 18.34 -31.32
N PRO A 197 21.63 19.04 -31.15
CA PRO A 197 22.93 18.41 -31.18
C PRO A 197 23.16 17.66 -29.87
N GLY A 198 23.10 16.35 -29.94
CA GLY A 198 23.77 15.61 -28.91
C GLY A 198 23.00 14.51 -28.24
N LEU A 199 23.11 13.41 -28.71
CA LEU A 199 23.60 12.14 -28.16
C LEU A 199 24.04 11.38 -29.37
N ALA A 200 25.31 11.02 -29.43
CA ALA A 200 25.83 10.20 -30.49
C ALA A 200 24.94 8.98 -30.65
N THR A 201 24.12 8.93 -31.68
CA THR A 201 23.46 7.72 -32.13
C THR A 201 24.58 6.74 -32.47
N THR A 202 24.92 5.86 -31.54
CA THR A 202 25.79 4.70 -31.78
C THR A 202 25.04 3.67 -32.64
N GLY A 203 24.62 4.11 -33.80
CA GLY A 203 23.87 3.42 -34.80
C GLY A 203 23.71 4.37 -35.95
N GLY A 204 24.83 4.98 -36.40
CA GLY A 204 24.86 5.90 -37.52
C GLY A 204 24.21 5.23 -38.72
N ALA A 205 23.27 5.93 -39.36
CA ALA A 205 22.76 5.55 -40.67
C ALA A 205 23.96 5.26 -41.59
N ILE A 206 24.12 4.02 -42.00
CA ILE A 206 25.15 3.62 -42.96
C ILE A 206 24.77 4.35 -44.26
N PRO A 207 25.56 5.32 -44.71
CA PRO A 207 25.22 6.02 -45.95
C PRO A 207 25.11 5.00 -47.05
N VAL A 208 24.02 5.00 -47.81
CA VAL A 208 23.74 4.04 -48.91
C VAL A 208 24.89 3.92 -49.90
N LEU A 209 25.73 4.96 -50.00
CA LEU A 209 26.99 4.94 -50.77
C LEU A 209 28.01 3.92 -50.26
N ALA A 210 28.07 3.63 -48.94
CA ALA A 210 29.01 2.64 -48.41
C ALA A 210 28.58 1.21 -48.73
N ILE A 211 27.28 0.94 -48.89
CA ILE A 211 26.76 -0.36 -49.30
C ILE A 211 27.09 -0.61 -50.79
N GLY A 212 27.04 0.42 -51.63
CA GLY A 212 27.37 0.31 -53.03
C GLY A 212 28.84 -0.06 -53.29
N LEU A 213 29.78 0.51 -52.54
CA LEU A 213 31.22 0.22 -52.68
C LEU A 213 31.58 -1.17 -52.13
N GLY A 214 30.91 -1.61 -51.06
CA GLY A 214 31.09 -2.96 -50.52
C GLY A 214 30.62 -4.04 -51.51
N ALA A 215 29.48 -3.87 -52.14
CA ALA A 215 28.94 -4.82 -53.10
C ALA A 215 29.83 -4.89 -54.39
N ALA A 216 30.40 -3.77 -54.86
CA ALA A 216 31.32 -3.76 -55.99
C ALA A 216 32.64 -4.52 -55.66
N ALA A 217 33.18 -4.41 -54.48
CA ALA A 217 34.39 -5.12 -54.07
C ALA A 217 34.15 -6.65 -53.97
N ILE A 218 33.00 -7.11 -53.56
CA ILE A 218 32.65 -8.55 -53.52
C ILE A 218 32.53 -9.10 -54.99
N ALA A 219 31.88 -8.35 -55.85
CA ALA A 219 31.73 -8.77 -57.26
C ALA A 219 33.08 -8.90 -57.99
N LEU A 220 34.00 -7.93 -57.78
CA LEU A 220 35.35 -7.98 -58.37
C LEU A 220 36.25 -9.07 -57.79
N GLY A 221 36.15 -9.29 -56.48
CA GLY A 221 36.88 -10.36 -55.78
C GLY A 221 36.40 -11.76 -56.17
N GLY A 222 35.09 -11.95 -56.37
CA GLY A 222 34.51 -13.21 -56.83
C GLY A 222 34.94 -13.61 -58.25
N THR A 223 34.97 -12.67 -59.14
CA THR A 223 35.39 -12.93 -60.57
C THR A 223 36.89 -13.29 -60.72
N MET A 224 37.78 -12.71 -59.89
CA MET A 224 39.17 -13.10 -59.80
C MET A 224 39.41 -14.52 -59.33
N LEU A 225 38.64 -14.99 -58.35
CA LEU A 225 38.72 -16.36 -57.83
C LEU A 225 38.26 -17.39 -58.86
N ILE A 226 37.21 -17.11 -59.61
CA ILE A 226 36.70 -18.00 -60.66
C ILE A 226 37.71 -18.08 -61.81
N LYS A 227 38.30 -16.99 -62.24
CA LYS A 227 39.30 -16.97 -63.31
C LYS A 227 40.58 -17.73 -62.93
N ARG A 228 41.00 -17.70 -61.67
CA ARG A 228 42.17 -18.42 -61.15
C ARG A 228 41.94 -19.95 -61.10
N ARG A 229 40.68 -20.40 -60.92
CA ARG A 229 40.36 -21.84 -60.99
C ARG A 229 40.34 -22.40 -62.40
N GLN A 230 39.99 -21.60 -63.38
CA GLN A 230 39.98 -22.05 -64.78
C GLN A 230 41.36 -22.21 -65.42
N HIS A 231 42.42 -21.61 -64.84
CA HIS A 231 43.80 -21.77 -65.35
C HIS A 231 44.61 -22.94 -64.75
N LYS A 232 43.95 -23.78 -63.93
CA LYS A 232 44.59 -24.93 -63.29
C LYS A 232 44.06 -26.29 -63.79
N HIS A 233 43.40 -26.29 -64.97
CA HIS A 233 43.07 -27.52 -65.71
C HIS A 233 43.72 -27.52 -67.06
#